data_ceb71f369012ee4d2a31a49aff0500cb
#
_entry.id   ceb71f369012ee4d2a31a49aff0500cb
#
_cell.length_a   1.000
_cell.length_b   1.000
_cell.length_c   1.000
_cell.angle_alpha   90.00
_cell.angle_beta   90.00
_cell.angle_gamma   90.00
#
_symmetry.space_group_name_H-M   'P 1'
#
loop_
_entity.id
_entity.type
_entity.pdbx_description
1 polymer ?
#
loop_
_entity_poly.entity_id
_entity_poly.type
_entity_poly.pdbx_seq_one_letter_code
_entity_poly.pdbx_strand_id
1 'polypeptide(L)'
;MSGIVLTAAVRQNLLSLQSTADLLATTQGRLASGKKVNTALDNPTNFFTAQGLDNRASDIGNLLDSIGNGVQILQAANTGITSLQKLVDTAKSIASQVLQTTVGYTPRSNVSSAPIPGATPTNLLGTGTNNTVTGTAITGAAAKTTKLSALTPAVSAATDSFTIDGATISFNSTNGNSITATGASLDLSTATVGDLLSAIDTITGTGTPSTLTAGALTLSTGTTTNLLIGGNATTLGKLGLTAGQTAITPPALSGQTLIIGPTPPANGNGTSIIFGTGSGQISTLNQLNTVLAANNLQAGISPSGVINIVTTNDAASSKIGAITGTATGAGAAFNGLVPPAPVADPDSQATRAGLVAQYNNVLNQISTTSQDASFNGINLLNGDTLKLTFNETGKSTLNINGVTYNLAGLGLATLTAGTDFLDSNSANTVLTSLNAASTSLRSEASSLGSNLSIVQIRQDFSKNLINVLQTGSANLTLADTNEEAANSQALSTRQSIAVSALALSNQSQQSVLQLLR
;
A
#
# COMPACT_ATOMS: atom_id res chain seq x y z
N MET A 1 -36.40 3.20 -110.49
CA MET A 1 -36.83 2.77 -109.12
C MET A 1 -37.51 3.95 -108.47
N SER A 2 -38.85 3.95 -108.52
CA SER A 2 -39.62 4.99 -107.87
C SER A 2 -39.45 4.86 -106.30
N GLY A 3 -38.74 5.79 -105.75
CA GLY A 3 -38.64 5.84 -104.29
C GLY A 3 -40.03 5.95 -103.69
N ILE A 4 -40.37 5.02 -102.83
CA ILE A 4 -41.61 5.05 -102.04
C ILE A 4 -41.49 6.28 -101.15
N VAL A 5 -42.13 7.38 -101.59
CA VAL A 5 -42.24 8.59 -100.75
C VAL A 5 -43.29 8.29 -99.65
N LEU A 6 -42.80 7.94 -98.47
CA LEU A 6 -43.66 7.76 -97.30
C LEU A 6 -44.45 9.09 -97.01
N THR A 7 -45.75 8.93 -96.84
CA THR A 7 -46.58 10.13 -96.47
C THR A 7 -46.17 10.73 -95.10
N ALA A 8 -46.46 12.01 -94.93
CA ALA A 8 -46.11 12.71 -93.69
C ALA A 8 -46.65 11.98 -92.43
N ALA A 9 -47.88 11.40 -92.53
CA ALA A 9 -48.48 10.59 -91.45
C ALA A 9 -47.73 9.31 -91.12
N VAL A 10 -47.26 8.58 -92.16
CA VAL A 10 -46.46 7.35 -92.00
C VAL A 10 -45.12 7.68 -91.34
N ARG A 11 -44.46 8.76 -91.79
CA ARG A 11 -43.20 9.23 -91.21
C ARG A 11 -43.34 9.61 -89.79
N GLN A 12 -44.45 10.30 -89.43
CA GLN A 12 -44.72 10.73 -88.02
C GLN A 12 -45.01 9.52 -87.14
N ASN A 13 -45.76 8.53 -87.67
CA ASN A 13 -46.02 7.27 -86.92
C ASN A 13 -44.74 6.47 -86.72
N LEU A 14 -43.83 6.40 -87.75
CA LEU A 14 -42.56 5.74 -87.63
C LEU A 14 -41.64 6.40 -86.58
N LEU A 15 -41.56 7.72 -86.59
CA LEU A 15 -40.81 8.44 -85.57
C LEU A 15 -41.39 8.22 -84.16
N SER A 16 -42.73 8.19 -83.99
CA SER A 16 -43.38 7.87 -82.73
C SER A 16 -43.09 6.42 -82.31
N LEU A 17 -43.06 5.48 -83.23
CA LEU A 17 -42.73 4.07 -82.97
C LEU A 17 -41.26 3.92 -82.55
N GLN A 18 -40.33 4.61 -83.22
CA GLN A 18 -38.90 4.62 -82.82
C GLN A 18 -38.74 5.20 -81.43
N SER A 19 -39.34 6.34 -81.19
CA SER A 19 -39.28 6.99 -79.83
C SER A 19 -39.88 6.07 -78.76
N THR A 20 -40.98 5.35 -79.07
CA THR A 20 -41.57 4.44 -78.07
C THR A 20 -40.69 3.22 -77.86
N ALA A 21 -40.04 2.71 -78.93
CA ALA A 21 -39.09 1.58 -78.84
C ALA A 21 -37.84 1.98 -78.00
N ASP A 22 -37.29 3.16 -78.22
CA ASP A 22 -36.13 3.69 -77.46
C ASP A 22 -36.48 3.89 -75.96
N LEU A 23 -37.68 4.43 -75.67
CA LEU A 23 -38.18 4.56 -74.31
C LEU A 23 -38.39 3.19 -73.65
N LEU A 24 -38.96 2.21 -74.39
CA LEU A 24 -39.15 0.84 -73.89
C LEU A 24 -37.80 0.19 -73.59
N ALA A 25 -36.83 0.30 -74.49
CA ALA A 25 -35.47 -0.24 -74.28
C ALA A 25 -34.80 0.40 -73.04
N THR A 26 -34.98 1.72 -72.86
CA THR A 26 -34.48 2.45 -71.67
C THR A 26 -35.16 1.94 -70.39
N THR A 27 -36.50 1.82 -70.38
CA THR A 27 -37.26 1.33 -69.21
C THR A 27 -36.91 -0.12 -68.90
N GLN A 28 -36.79 -0.98 -69.92
CA GLN A 28 -36.35 -2.37 -69.71
C GLN A 28 -34.90 -2.47 -69.19
N GLY A 29 -34.01 -1.61 -69.67
CA GLY A 29 -32.65 -1.47 -69.11
C GLY A 29 -32.62 -1.06 -67.67
N ARG A 30 -33.50 -0.10 -67.29
CA ARG A 30 -33.66 0.35 -65.89
C ARG A 30 -34.25 -0.75 -65.01
N LEU A 31 -35.26 -1.46 -65.51
CA LEU A 31 -35.86 -2.58 -64.81
C LEU A 31 -34.87 -3.75 -64.63
N ALA A 32 -34.10 -4.06 -65.64
CA ALA A 32 -33.09 -5.11 -65.59
C ALA A 32 -31.91 -4.78 -64.65
N SER A 33 -31.47 -3.51 -64.62
CA SER A 33 -30.38 -3.05 -63.75
C SER A 33 -30.85 -2.66 -62.37
N GLY A 34 -32.14 -2.39 -62.16
CA GLY A 34 -32.69 -1.80 -60.98
C GLY A 34 -32.32 -0.33 -60.76
N LYS A 35 -31.70 0.31 -61.78
CA LYS A 35 -31.21 1.68 -61.68
C LYS A 35 -31.83 2.59 -62.73
N LYS A 36 -32.27 3.82 -62.31
CA LYS A 36 -32.70 4.87 -63.23
C LYS A 36 -31.52 5.62 -63.86
N VAL A 37 -30.34 5.59 -63.23
CA VAL A 37 -29.10 6.18 -63.71
C VAL A 37 -28.06 5.07 -63.80
N ASN A 38 -27.81 4.55 -64.97
CA ASN A 38 -26.86 3.46 -65.25
C ASN A 38 -25.51 3.99 -65.74
N THR A 39 -25.52 5.09 -66.47
CA THR A 39 -24.34 5.70 -67.10
C THR A 39 -24.33 7.21 -66.84
N ALA A 40 -23.16 7.84 -67.06
CA ALA A 40 -23.03 9.28 -66.99
C ALA A 40 -23.91 10.03 -68.01
N LEU A 41 -24.38 9.34 -69.09
CA LEU A 41 -25.26 9.92 -70.11
C LEU A 41 -26.70 10.05 -69.59
N ASP A 42 -27.12 9.22 -68.67
CA ASP A 42 -28.49 9.27 -68.11
C ASP A 42 -28.66 10.49 -67.21
N ASN A 43 -27.74 10.74 -66.32
CA ASN A 43 -27.65 11.92 -65.47
C ASN A 43 -26.25 12.09 -64.90
N PRO A 44 -25.37 12.93 -65.51
CA PRO A 44 -23.99 13.06 -65.11
C PRO A 44 -23.82 13.43 -63.64
N THR A 45 -24.62 14.36 -63.14
CA THR A 45 -24.54 14.84 -61.72
C THR A 45 -24.83 13.70 -60.76
N ASN A 46 -25.94 13.00 -60.93
CA ASN A 46 -26.31 11.89 -60.04
C ASN A 46 -25.34 10.72 -60.17
N PHE A 47 -24.88 10.41 -61.36
CA PHE A 47 -23.92 9.31 -61.63
C PHE A 47 -22.59 9.54 -60.89
N PHE A 48 -21.95 10.70 -61.09
CA PHE A 48 -20.65 10.99 -60.44
C PHE A 48 -20.79 11.22 -58.94
N THR A 49 -21.90 11.79 -58.48
CA THR A 49 -22.17 11.90 -57.05
C THR A 49 -22.31 10.54 -56.38
N ALA A 50 -23.11 9.65 -56.96
CA ALA A 50 -23.30 8.27 -56.47
C ALA A 50 -21.99 7.48 -56.48
N GLN A 51 -21.22 7.57 -57.57
CA GLN A 51 -19.89 6.94 -57.67
C GLN A 51 -18.93 7.48 -56.60
N GLY A 52 -18.94 8.80 -56.35
CA GLY A 52 -18.14 9.41 -55.26
C GLY A 52 -18.52 8.90 -53.88
N LEU A 53 -19.83 8.69 -53.62
CA LEU A 53 -20.34 8.11 -52.38
C LEU A 53 -19.93 6.64 -52.22
N ASP A 54 -20.04 5.85 -53.28
CA ASP A 54 -19.66 4.43 -53.31
C ASP A 54 -18.15 4.25 -53.12
N ASN A 55 -17.33 5.04 -53.81
CA ASN A 55 -15.87 5.03 -53.62
C ASN A 55 -15.50 5.33 -52.18
N ARG A 56 -16.11 6.38 -51.60
CA ARG A 56 -15.89 6.76 -50.21
C ARG A 56 -16.34 5.67 -49.23
N ALA A 57 -17.49 5.02 -49.47
CA ALA A 57 -17.94 3.89 -48.67
C ALA A 57 -16.96 2.70 -48.76
N SER A 58 -16.43 2.42 -49.96
CA SER A 58 -15.42 1.37 -50.16
C SER A 58 -14.11 1.69 -49.46
N ASP A 59 -13.61 2.93 -49.56
CA ASP A 59 -12.39 3.35 -48.89
C ASP A 59 -12.49 3.22 -47.36
N ILE A 60 -13.65 3.64 -46.79
CA ILE A 60 -13.91 3.48 -45.35
C ILE A 60 -14.06 1.99 -45.01
N GLY A 61 -14.66 1.18 -45.88
CA GLY A 61 -14.76 -0.28 -45.73
C GLY A 61 -13.39 -0.95 -45.59
N ASN A 62 -12.43 -0.58 -46.45
CA ASN A 62 -11.05 -1.08 -46.37
C ASN A 62 -10.36 -0.71 -45.06
N LEU A 63 -10.69 0.45 -44.48
CA LEU A 63 -10.17 0.88 -43.15
C LEU A 63 -10.78 0.09 -42.01
N LEU A 64 -12.02 -0.41 -42.14
CA LEU A 64 -12.68 -1.21 -41.10
C LEU A 64 -11.92 -2.49 -40.77
N ASP A 65 -11.28 -3.12 -41.72
CA ASP A 65 -10.45 -4.32 -41.51
C ASP A 65 -9.21 -3.96 -40.66
N SER A 66 -8.59 -2.83 -40.96
CA SER A 66 -7.46 -2.33 -40.18
C SER A 66 -7.88 -1.94 -38.75
N ILE A 67 -9.07 -1.33 -38.60
CA ILE A 67 -9.64 -1.00 -37.27
C ILE A 67 -9.95 -2.29 -36.51
N GLY A 68 -10.52 -3.31 -37.19
CA GLY A 68 -10.78 -4.63 -36.62
C GLY A 68 -9.51 -5.31 -36.09
N ASN A 69 -8.42 -5.28 -36.87
CA ASN A 69 -7.11 -5.74 -36.40
C ASN A 69 -6.61 -4.96 -35.19
N GLY A 70 -6.81 -3.64 -35.14
CA GLY A 70 -6.47 -2.82 -34.00
C GLY A 70 -7.25 -3.18 -32.73
N VAL A 71 -8.54 -3.53 -32.87
CA VAL A 71 -9.34 -4.08 -31.76
C VAL A 71 -8.73 -5.36 -31.21
N GLN A 72 -8.28 -6.29 -32.08
CA GLN A 72 -7.65 -7.55 -31.66
C GLN A 72 -6.31 -7.31 -30.95
N ILE A 73 -5.50 -6.35 -31.42
CA ILE A 73 -4.24 -5.96 -30.76
C ILE A 73 -4.52 -5.43 -29.34
N LEU A 74 -5.52 -4.57 -29.19
CA LEU A 74 -5.92 -4.02 -27.87
C LEU A 74 -6.48 -5.11 -26.94
N GLN A 75 -7.22 -6.07 -27.48
CA GLN A 75 -7.73 -7.22 -26.72
C GLN A 75 -6.59 -8.14 -26.27
N ALA A 76 -5.62 -8.42 -27.14
CA ALA A 76 -4.43 -9.20 -26.81
C ALA A 76 -3.63 -8.53 -25.67
N ALA A 77 -3.40 -7.22 -25.78
CA ALA A 77 -2.72 -6.44 -24.73
C ALA A 77 -3.49 -6.47 -23.40
N ASN A 78 -4.80 -6.29 -23.41
CA ASN A 78 -5.64 -6.33 -22.21
C ASN A 78 -5.65 -7.73 -21.56
N THR A 79 -5.67 -8.79 -22.36
CA THR A 79 -5.54 -10.19 -21.90
C THR A 79 -4.18 -10.42 -21.27
N GLY A 80 -3.11 -9.91 -21.92
CA GLY A 80 -1.75 -9.95 -21.39
C GLY A 80 -1.63 -9.25 -20.04
N ILE A 81 -2.16 -8.02 -19.90
CA ILE A 81 -2.16 -7.28 -18.60
C ILE A 81 -2.92 -8.05 -17.53
N THR A 82 -4.07 -8.62 -17.84
CA THR A 82 -4.84 -9.43 -16.89
C THR A 82 -4.04 -10.64 -16.40
N SER A 83 -3.30 -11.28 -17.28
CA SER A 83 -2.41 -12.40 -16.94
C SER A 83 -1.22 -11.94 -16.10
N LEU A 84 -0.60 -10.82 -16.46
CA LEU A 84 0.48 -10.21 -15.68
C LEU A 84 0.02 -9.83 -14.26
N GLN A 85 -1.18 -9.28 -14.10
CA GLN A 85 -1.76 -8.99 -12.78
C GLN A 85 -1.87 -10.24 -11.91
N LYS A 86 -2.38 -11.36 -12.47
CA LYS A 86 -2.46 -12.63 -11.74
C LYS A 86 -1.09 -13.16 -11.35
N LEU A 87 -0.08 -13.03 -12.20
CA LEU A 87 1.29 -13.43 -11.89
C LEU A 87 1.90 -12.54 -10.79
N VAL A 88 1.69 -11.23 -10.85
CA VAL A 88 2.09 -10.30 -9.77
C VAL A 88 1.40 -10.65 -8.46
N ASP A 89 0.11 -10.98 -8.47
CA ASP A 89 -0.62 -11.41 -7.27
C ASP A 89 -0.09 -12.74 -6.72
N THR A 90 0.33 -13.67 -7.60
CA THR A 90 1.02 -14.91 -7.20
C THR A 90 2.37 -14.60 -6.55
N ALA A 91 3.17 -13.70 -7.14
CA ALA A 91 4.44 -13.25 -6.56
C ALA A 91 4.23 -12.59 -5.17
N LYS A 92 3.17 -11.78 -5.02
CA LYS A 92 2.78 -11.18 -3.71
C LYS A 92 2.41 -12.25 -2.68
N SER A 93 1.70 -13.30 -3.10
CA SER A 93 1.38 -14.42 -2.21
C SER A 93 2.64 -15.13 -1.70
N ILE A 94 3.63 -15.37 -2.59
CA ILE A 94 4.92 -15.96 -2.21
C ILE A 94 5.66 -15.06 -1.24
N ALA A 95 5.78 -13.76 -1.53
CA ALA A 95 6.43 -12.79 -0.65
C ALA A 95 5.72 -12.68 0.72
N SER A 96 4.39 -12.76 0.74
CA SER A 96 3.62 -12.78 1.99
C SER A 96 3.83 -14.08 2.78
N GLN A 97 4.03 -15.21 2.11
CA GLN A 97 4.35 -16.48 2.76
C GLN A 97 5.70 -16.42 3.47
N VAL A 98 6.68 -15.65 2.92
CA VAL A 98 7.97 -15.42 3.59
C VAL A 98 7.79 -14.79 4.97
N LEU A 99 6.83 -13.85 5.13
CA LEU A 99 6.53 -13.20 6.41
C LEU A 99 5.93 -14.17 7.44
N GLN A 100 5.33 -15.26 7.00
CA GLN A 100 4.71 -16.28 7.86
C GLN A 100 5.67 -17.43 8.21
N THR A 101 6.79 -17.53 7.51
CA THR A 101 7.83 -18.54 7.80
C THR A 101 8.81 -18.03 8.85
N THR A 102 9.45 -18.94 9.58
CA THR A 102 10.54 -18.61 10.51
C THR A 102 11.64 -17.83 9.79
N VAL A 103 12.21 -16.83 10.48
CA VAL A 103 13.33 -16.06 9.93
C VAL A 103 14.55 -16.94 9.74
N GLY A 104 15.41 -16.58 8.78
CA GLY A 104 16.60 -17.40 8.42
C GLY A 104 17.72 -17.45 9.48
N TYR A 105 17.48 -16.90 10.68
CA TYR A 105 18.47 -16.78 11.75
C TYR A 105 17.89 -17.13 13.12
N THR A 106 18.48 -18.13 13.80
CA THR A 106 18.13 -18.52 15.17
C THR A 106 19.39 -19.08 15.87
N PRO A 107 19.90 -18.46 16.97
CA PRO A 107 19.43 -17.21 17.56
C PRO A 107 19.77 -15.98 16.74
N ARG A 108 18.91 -14.97 16.86
CA ARG A 108 19.17 -13.62 16.36
C ARG A 108 20.22 -12.91 17.22
N SER A 109 20.80 -11.82 16.71
CA SER A 109 21.68 -10.97 17.52
C SER A 109 20.93 -10.46 18.77
N ASN A 110 21.54 -10.63 19.96
CA ASN A 110 20.92 -10.24 21.22
C ASN A 110 21.98 -9.81 22.23
N VAL A 111 21.55 -9.08 23.25
CA VAL A 111 22.35 -8.76 24.41
C VAL A 111 21.50 -8.82 25.67
N SER A 112 22.08 -9.33 26.75
CA SER A 112 21.41 -9.45 28.05
C SER A 112 22.17 -8.66 29.11
N SER A 113 21.46 -7.82 29.87
CA SER A 113 22.05 -7.13 31.01
C SER A 113 22.46 -8.09 32.11
N ALA A 114 23.27 -7.64 33.05
CA ALA A 114 23.33 -8.25 34.37
C ALA A 114 21.95 -8.17 35.06
N PRO A 115 21.64 -9.08 36.01
CA PRO A 115 20.40 -8.98 36.79
C PRO A 115 20.28 -7.63 37.51
N ILE A 116 19.15 -6.97 37.37
CA ILE A 116 18.83 -5.70 38.02
C ILE A 116 17.85 -6.00 39.16
N PRO A 117 18.26 -5.85 40.43
CA PRO A 117 17.39 -6.19 41.54
C PRO A 117 16.09 -5.37 41.54
N GLY A 118 14.95 -6.03 41.66
CA GLY A 118 13.64 -5.39 41.70
C GLY A 118 13.15 -4.81 40.36
N ALA A 119 13.86 -5.07 39.25
CA ALA A 119 13.38 -4.64 37.93
C ALA A 119 12.23 -5.54 37.46
N THR A 120 11.19 -4.87 36.91
CA THR A 120 9.95 -5.46 36.39
C THR A 120 9.56 -4.79 35.09
N PRO A 121 8.59 -5.31 34.32
CA PRO A 121 8.09 -4.64 33.11
C PRO A 121 7.57 -3.21 33.35
N THR A 122 7.07 -2.93 34.54
CA THR A 122 6.56 -1.59 34.96
C THR A 122 7.60 -0.72 35.64
N ASN A 123 8.76 -1.29 36.00
CA ASN A 123 9.88 -0.57 36.60
C ASN A 123 11.21 -1.21 36.17
N LEU A 124 11.82 -0.74 35.09
CA LEU A 124 13.11 -1.20 34.62
C LEU A 124 14.29 -0.70 35.47
N LEU A 125 14.09 0.37 36.25
CA LEU A 125 15.18 0.98 37.00
C LEU A 125 15.68 0.08 38.12
N GLY A 126 14.84 -0.86 38.56
CA GLY A 126 15.06 -1.66 39.74
C GLY A 126 14.64 -0.96 41.04
N THR A 127 15.01 -1.52 42.15
CA THR A 127 14.80 -0.93 43.46
C THR A 127 16.12 -0.43 44.07
N GLY A 128 16.08 0.68 44.74
CA GLY A 128 17.22 1.16 45.54
C GLY A 128 17.55 0.20 46.69
N THR A 129 18.77 0.26 47.14
CA THR A 129 19.19 -0.52 48.29
C THR A 129 19.11 0.33 49.54
N ASN A 130 18.53 -0.26 50.58
CA ASN A 130 18.50 0.33 51.93
C ASN A 130 19.91 0.52 52.48
N ASN A 131 20.20 1.70 53.01
CA ASN A 131 21.38 1.98 53.81
C ASN A 131 20.98 2.25 55.26
N THR A 132 21.92 2.14 56.16
CA THR A 132 21.69 2.34 57.58
C THR A 132 22.63 3.38 58.15
N VAL A 133 22.18 4.12 59.14
CA VAL A 133 23.02 4.96 59.99
C VAL A 133 22.95 4.46 61.43
N THR A 134 24.10 4.20 62.01
CA THR A 134 24.20 3.77 63.41
C THR A 134 24.65 4.94 64.27
N GLY A 135 23.85 5.29 65.27
CA GLY A 135 24.16 6.28 66.25
C GLY A 135 25.21 5.82 67.30
N THR A 136 25.44 6.65 68.28
CA THR A 136 26.26 6.28 69.45
C THR A 136 25.42 5.54 70.50
N ALA A 137 26.06 4.71 71.30
CA ALA A 137 25.35 4.01 72.39
C ALA A 137 24.74 4.97 73.38
N ILE A 138 23.44 4.77 73.65
CA ILE A 138 22.67 5.60 74.63
C ILE A 138 22.81 4.93 75.97
N THR A 139 23.25 5.72 76.98
CA THR A 139 23.31 5.24 78.37
C THR A 139 21.93 4.89 78.85
N GLY A 140 21.73 3.69 79.36
CA GLY A 140 20.44 3.21 79.86
C GLY A 140 19.59 2.52 78.82
N ALA A 141 19.92 2.56 77.51
CA ALA A 141 19.19 1.85 76.42
C ALA A 141 19.66 0.40 76.27
N ALA A 142 19.32 -0.48 77.17
CA ALA A 142 19.78 -1.87 77.21
C ALA A 142 18.95 -2.79 76.29
N ALA A 143 17.68 -2.46 75.99
CA ALA A 143 16.75 -3.24 75.21
C ALA A 143 15.70 -2.35 74.53
N LYS A 144 15.01 -2.86 73.47
CA LYS A 144 13.88 -2.17 72.84
C LYS A 144 12.73 -1.89 73.84
N THR A 145 12.61 -2.69 74.91
CA THR A 145 11.62 -2.54 75.98
C THR A 145 12.00 -1.47 77.03
N THR A 146 13.22 -0.89 76.97
CA THR A 146 13.65 0.17 77.90
C THR A 146 12.81 1.43 77.65
N LYS A 147 12.23 1.99 78.71
CA LYS A 147 11.46 3.24 78.62
C LYS A 147 12.34 4.42 78.25
N LEU A 148 11.81 5.34 77.41
CA LEU A 148 12.52 6.58 77.08
C LEU A 148 12.81 7.46 78.24
N SER A 149 11.98 7.42 79.33
CA SER A 149 12.21 8.12 80.59
C SER A 149 13.38 7.57 81.43
N ALA A 150 13.83 6.34 81.10
CA ALA A 150 14.95 5.69 81.79
C ALA A 150 16.32 5.95 81.13
N LEU A 151 16.35 6.67 80.03
CA LEU A 151 17.59 7.04 79.32
C LEU A 151 18.39 8.08 80.10
N THR A 152 19.70 8.11 79.92
CA THR A 152 20.60 9.06 80.60
C THR A 152 21.50 9.79 79.56
N PRO A 153 21.32 11.11 79.35
CA PRO A 153 20.33 11.98 79.96
C PRO A 153 18.90 11.70 79.49
N ALA A 154 17.91 11.90 80.39
CA ALA A 154 16.51 11.66 80.12
C ALA A 154 15.95 12.61 79.04
N VAL A 155 15.04 12.08 78.13
CA VAL A 155 14.27 12.88 77.22
C VAL A 155 13.18 13.66 77.95
N SER A 156 12.95 14.90 77.56
CA SER A 156 11.97 15.84 78.20
C SER A 156 10.80 16.08 77.25
N ALA A 157 9.56 15.98 77.80
CA ALA A 157 8.35 16.27 77.03
C ALA A 157 8.20 17.79 76.71
N ALA A 158 8.82 18.66 77.51
CA ALA A 158 8.67 20.12 77.37
C ALA A 158 9.61 20.73 76.31
N THR A 159 10.77 20.11 76.06
CA THR A 159 11.87 20.77 75.34
C THR A 159 12.45 19.93 74.22
N ASP A 160 12.23 18.62 74.22
CA ASP A 160 12.84 17.69 73.21
C ASP A 160 11.92 17.38 72.05
N SER A 161 12.41 17.55 70.89
CA SER A 161 11.83 17.09 69.65
C SER A 161 12.92 16.99 68.56
N PHE A 162 12.70 16.19 67.57
CA PHE A 162 13.57 16.08 66.42
C PHE A 162 12.74 15.72 65.19
N THR A 163 13.34 15.75 64.03
CA THR A 163 12.64 15.41 62.73
C THR A 163 13.31 14.26 62.04
N ILE A 164 12.47 13.44 61.42
CA ILE A 164 12.86 12.40 60.46
C ILE A 164 12.14 12.72 59.16
N ASP A 165 12.86 12.91 58.08
CA ASP A 165 12.33 13.26 56.76
C ASP A 165 11.36 14.45 56.77
N GLY A 166 11.61 15.42 57.66
CA GLY A 166 10.76 16.59 57.86
C GLY A 166 9.56 16.36 58.79
N ALA A 167 9.23 15.13 59.14
CA ALA A 167 8.18 14.80 60.07
C ALA A 167 8.68 14.92 61.53
N THR A 168 7.94 15.60 62.41
CA THR A 168 8.34 15.85 63.77
C THR A 168 8.02 14.66 64.69
N ILE A 169 9.03 14.25 65.47
CA ILE A 169 8.87 13.34 66.60
C ILE A 169 8.98 14.18 67.85
N SER A 170 7.90 14.27 68.61
CA SER A 170 7.78 14.97 69.86
C SER A 170 7.50 14.03 71.01
N PHE A 171 7.65 14.51 72.24
CA PHE A 171 7.41 13.73 73.45
C PHE A 171 6.32 14.40 74.31
N ASN A 172 5.46 13.59 74.89
CA ASN A 172 4.43 14.07 75.85
C ASN A 172 4.51 13.27 77.15
N SER A 173 3.74 13.63 78.17
CA SER A 173 3.79 12.98 79.50
C SER A 173 2.49 12.28 79.90
N THR A 174 1.40 12.43 79.13
CA THR A 174 0.07 11.98 79.60
C THR A 174 -0.92 11.56 78.49
N ASN A 175 -0.58 11.70 77.20
CA ASN A 175 -1.56 11.57 76.15
C ASN A 175 -1.47 10.24 75.38
N GLY A 176 -0.62 9.30 75.80
CA GLY A 176 -0.34 8.07 75.11
C GLY A 176 0.50 8.28 73.84
N ASN A 177 0.88 7.17 73.17
CA ASN A 177 1.64 7.20 71.94
C ASN A 177 0.73 7.45 70.74
N SER A 178 1.08 8.39 69.87
CA SER A 178 0.47 8.62 68.55
C SER A 178 1.56 8.56 67.50
N ILE A 179 1.47 7.60 66.53
CA ILE A 179 2.46 7.38 65.50
C ILE A 179 1.76 7.39 64.15
N THR A 180 2.17 8.29 63.28
CA THR A 180 1.68 8.43 61.89
C THR A 180 2.85 8.61 60.93
N ALA A 181 2.62 8.45 59.64
CA ALA A 181 3.63 8.73 58.62
C ALA A 181 4.07 10.20 58.52
N THR A 182 3.31 11.14 59.10
CA THR A 182 3.57 12.57 59.06
C THR A 182 4.13 13.12 60.39
N GLY A 183 4.33 12.26 61.39
CA GLY A 183 4.91 12.61 62.68
C GLY A 183 4.50 11.69 63.79
N ALA A 184 5.14 11.82 64.92
CA ALA A 184 4.82 11.03 66.12
C ALA A 184 4.88 11.88 67.37
N SER A 185 4.05 11.50 68.37
CA SER A 185 4.10 12.01 69.73
C SER A 185 4.15 10.83 70.72
N LEU A 186 5.23 10.72 71.48
CA LEU A 186 5.51 9.55 72.32
C LEU A 186 5.35 9.93 73.82
N ASP A 187 4.54 9.15 74.52
CA ASP A 187 4.30 9.36 75.98
C ASP A 187 5.45 8.76 76.79
N LEU A 188 6.25 9.63 77.38
CA LEU A 188 7.43 9.23 78.14
C LEU A 188 7.13 8.31 79.35
N SER A 189 5.87 8.30 79.87
CA SER A 189 5.47 7.40 80.93
C SER A 189 5.38 5.94 80.51
N THR A 190 5.09 5.71 79.21
CA THR A 190 4.86 4.39 78.66
C THR A 190 5.76 4.03 77.48
N ALA A 191 6.15 5.01 76.67
CA ALA A 191 6.92 4.77 75.44
C ALA A 191 8.31 4.20 75.73
N THR A 192 8.66 3.25 74.88
CA THR A 192 9.93 2.49 74.85
C THR A 192 10.83 2.94 73.74
N VAL A 193 12.08 2.51 73.75
CA VAL A 193 12.99 2.64 72.60
C VAL A 193 12.44 1.93 71.35
N GLY A 194 11.70 0.85 71.59
CA GLY A 194 11.01 0.14 70.50
C GLY A 194 9.91 0.98 69.85
N ASP A 195 9.14 1.74 70.65
CA ASP A 195 8.12 2.66 70.10
C ASP A 195 8.76 3.78 69.27
N LEU A 196 9.92 4.32 69.75
CA LEU A 196 10.69 5.29 69.00
C LEU A 196 11.17 4.76 67.64
N LEU A 197 11.73 3.54 67.62
CA LEU A 197 12.13 2.90 66.36
C LEU A 197 10.95 2.67 65.43
N SER A 198 9.81 2.19 65.95
CA SER A 198 8.58 2.01 65.18
C SER A 198 8.04 3.33 64.63
N ALA A 199 8.14 4.43 65.39
CA ALA A 199 7.77 5.75 64.91
C ALA A 199 8.66 6.20 63.74
N ILE A 200 9.96 6.01 63.86
CA ILE A 200 10.93 6.32 62.80
C ILE A 200 10.64 5.45 61.56
N ASP A 201 10.44 4.13 61.71
CA ASP A 201 10.13 3.21 60.61
C ASP A 201 8.80 3.54 59.93
N THR A 202 7.79 3.98 60.69
CA THR A 202 6.50 4.43 60.15
C THR A 202 6.64 5.69 59.32
N ILE A 203 7.45 6.66 59.78
CA ILE A 203 7.71 7.92 59.07
C ILE A 203 8.53 7.67 57.80
N THR A 204 9.58 6.87 57.87
CA THR A 204 10.45 6.55 56.71
C THR A 204 9.79 5.59 55.75
N GLY A 205 8.76 4.86 56.16
CA GLY A 205 8.11 3.82 55.31
C GLY A 205 9.05 2.67 54.96
N THR A 206 10.09 2.44 55.77
CA THR A 206 11.09 1.40 55.50
C THR A 206 10.51 -0.01 55.64
N GLY A 207 10.80 -0.89 54.65
CA GLY A 207 10.50 -2.34 54.75
C GLY A 207 11.53 -3.10 55.62
N THR A 208 12.65 -2.46 56.01
CA THR A 208 13.69 -3.04 56.87
C THR A 208 13.67 -2.33 58.19
N PRO A 209 13.19 -2.95 59.27
CA PRO A 209 13.03 -2.29 60.55
C PRO A 209 14.36 -1.77 61.11
N SER A 210 14.32 -0.57 61.70
CA SER A 210 15.42 -0.01 62.48
C SER A 210 15.66 -0.87 63.73
N THR A 211 16.90 -0.91 64.20
CA THR A 211 17.31 -1.80 65.27
C THR A 211 18.01 -1.05 66.38
N LEU A 212 18.03 -1.67 67.57
CA LEU A 212 18.89 -1.30 68.68
C LEU A 212 19.98 -2.38 68.84
N THR A 213 21.24 -1.99 68.69
CA THR A 213 22.38 -2.93 68.79
C THR A 213 23.40 -2.33 69.77
N ALA A 214 23.70 -3.07 70.84
CA ALA A 214 24.60 -2.60 71.92
C ALA A 214 24.30 -1.19 72.44
N GLY A 215 23.00 -0.87 72.58
CA GLY A 215 22.55 0.43 73.02
C GLY A 215 22.52 1.55 71.99
N ALA A 216 22.99 1.30 70.76
CA ALA A 216 22.96 2.25 69.68
C ALA A 216 21.77 2.03 68.76
N LEU A 217 21.11 3.09 68.33
CA LEU A 217 20.05 3.06 67.33
C LEU A 217 20.71 2.90 65.95
N THR A 218 20.29 1.88 65.20
CA THR A 218 20.61 1.73 63.78
C THR A 218 19.35 1.99 62.99
N LEU A 219 19.30 3.12 62.28
CA LEU A 219 18.15 3.57 61.52
C LEU A 219 18.29 3.23 60.06
N SER A 220 17.21 2.83 59.44
CA SER A 220 17.12 2.43 58.02
C SER A 220 16.64 3.55 57.14
N THR A 221 17.24 3.74 55.97
CA THR A 221 16.82 4.76 55.00
C THR A 221 15.54 4.36 54.23
N GLY A 222 15.20 3.09 54.22
CA GLY A 222 14.29 2.59 53.18
C GLY A 222 14.99 2.43 51.80
N THR A 223 14.19 2.15 50.76
CA THR A 223 14.68 1.88 49.41
C THR A 223 14.34 2.97 48.40
N THR A 224 13.55 3.94 48.80
CA THR A 224 12.99 4.99 47.89
C THR A 224 13.42 6.40 48.23
N THR A 225 13.65 6.69 49.53
CA THR A 225 13.97 8.03 50.05
C THR A 225 15.21 7.97 50.91
N ASN A 226 16.00 9.05 50.89
CA ASN A 226 17.11 9.24 51.80
C ASN A 226 16.57 9.51 53.22
N LEU A 227 17.25 9.05 54.25
CA LEU A 227 16.93 9.35 55.61
C LEU A 227 17.54 10.71 55.97
N LEU A 228 16.72 11.67 56.35
CA LEU A 228 17.16 12.98 56.84
C LEU A 228 16.82 13.13 58.34
N ILE A 229 17.84 13.16 59.16
CA ILE A 229 17.75 13.39 60.59
C ILE A 229 17.98 14.88 60.89
N GLY A 230 16.99 15.57 61.45
CA GLY A 230 17.07 16.99 61.82
C GLY A 230 16.65 17.23 63.26
N GLY A 231 16.91 18.42 63.75
CA GLY A 231 16.50 18.83 65.09
C GLY A 231 17.64 19.34 65.94
N ASN A 232 17.31 19.62 67.22
CA ASN A 232 18.28 20.16 68.19
C ASN A 232 19.37 19.12 68.53
N ALA A 233 20.63 19.53 68.43
CA ALA A 233 21.78 18.67 68.73
C ALA A 233 21.74 18.09 70.18
N THR A 234 21.16 18.78 71.10
CA THR A 234 21.01 18.30 72.50
C THR A 234 20.02 17.14 72.57
N THR A 235 18.88 17.23 71.89
CA THR A 235 17.87 16.18 71.83
C THR A 235 18.41 14.94 71.07
N LEU A 236 19.04 15.19 69.93
CA LEU A 236 19.64 14.12 69.16
C LEU A 236 20.75 13.38 69.89
N GLY A 237 21.59 14.16 70.67
CA GLY A 237 22.64 13.57 71.47
C GLY A 237 22.11 12.68 72.59
N LYS A 238 20.96 13.01 73.22
CA LYS A 238 20.27 12.14 74.19
C LYS A 238 19.86 10.78 73.58
N LEU A 239 19.58 10.74 72.32
CA LEU A 239 19.18 9.56 71.55
C LEU A 239 20.36 8.91 70.82
N GLY A 240 21.58 9.39 71.04
CA GLY A 240 22.77 8.93 70.35
C GLY A 240 22.77 9.21 68.85
N LEU A 241 21.89 10.12 68.38
CA LEU A 241 21.75 10.48 66.97
C LEU A 241 22.52 11.75 66.63
N THR A 242 22.84 11.92 65.33
CA THR A 242 23.44 13.14 64.81
C THR A 242 22.61 13.63 63.63
N ALA A 243 22.42 14.94 63.50
CA ALA A 243 21.76 15.52 62.33
C ALA A 243 22.57 15.25 61.09
N GLY A 244 21.87 14.86 60.02
CA GLY A 244 22.53 14.53 58.74
C GLY A 244 21.63 13.76 57.82
N GLN A 245 22.11 13.57 56.61
CA GLN A 245 21.44 12.78 55.59
C GLN A 245 22.22 11.50 55.30
N THR A 246 21.50 10.39 55.31
CA THR A 246 22.02 9.10 54.82
C THR A 246 21.32 8.74 53.54
N ALA A 247 22.08 8.68 52.46
CA ALA A 247 21.52 8.41 51.12
C ALA A 247 21.24 6.91 50.93
N ILE A 248 20.18 6.61 50.23
CA ILE A 248 19.96 5.27 49.67
C ILE A 248 21.00 4.99 48.60
N THR A 249 21.23 3.71 48.30
CA THR A 249 21.89 3.36 47.03
C THR A 249 20.81 3.43 45.93
N PRO A 250 20.96 4.31 44.92
CA PRO A 250 19.94 4.49 43.88
C PRO A 250 19.65 3.19 43.12
N PRO A 251 18.46 3.06 42.51
CA PRO A 251 18.18 1.98 41.57
C PRO A 251 19.24 1.90 40.50
N ALA A 252 19.65 0.69 40.11
CA ALA A 252 20.84 0.42 39.28
C ALA A 252 20.87 1.16 37.92
N LEU A 253 19.70 1.38 37.28
CA LEU A 253 19.61 2.10 36.01
C LEU A 253 19.22 3.59 36.18
N SER A 254 18.86 4.06 37.35
CA SER A 254 18.42 5.46 37.52
C SER A 254 19.51 6.45 37.11
N GLY A 255 19.18 7.35 36.17
CA GLY A 255 20.11 8.35 35.62
C GLY A 255 21.14 7.81 34.65
N GLN A 256 21.15 6.51 34.36
CA GLN A 256 22.09 5.88 33.40
C GLN A 256 21.65 6.12 31.97
N THR A 257 22.63 6.16 31.06
CA THR A 257 22.39 6.25 29.60
C THR A 257 22.82 4.97 28.92
N LEU A 258 22.03 4.52 27.95
CA LEU A 258 22.35 3.40 27.06
C LEU A 258 22.20 3.87 25.61
N ILE A 259 23.26 3.79 24.83
CA ILE A 259 23.29 4.16 23.42
C ILE A 259 23.57 2.90 22.62
N ILE A 260 22.67 2.55 21.72
CA ILE A 260 22.82 1.42 20.80
C ILE A 260 23.01 1.99 19.41
N GLY A 261 24.11 1.70 18.77
CA GLY A 261 24.40 2.12 17.41
C GLY A 261 23.35 1.59 16.41
N PRO A 262 23.39 2.08 15.15
CA PRO A 262 22.44 1.65 14.13
C PRO A 262 22.49 0.13 13.92
N THR A 263 21.31 -0.50 13.87
CA THR A 263 21.14 -1.91 13.51
C THR A 263 20.54 -1.95 12.11
N PRO A 264 21.27 -2.36 11.05
CA PRO A 264 20.67 -2.44 9.71
C PRO A 264 19.41 -3.31 9.71
N PRO A 265 18.38 -3.00 8.90
CA PRO A 265 18.28 -1.96 7.88
C PRO A 265 17.78 -0.59 8.39
N ALA A 266 17.96 -0.27 9.68
CA ALA A 266 17.57 1.03 10.21
C ALA A 266 18.25 2.20 9.46
N ASN A 267 17.60 3.34 9.40
CA ASN A 267 17.96 4.54 8.61
C ASN A 267 19.23 5.28 9.14
N GLY A 268 20.24 4.57 9.62
CA GLY A 268 21.53 5.14 10.03
C GLY A 268 21.55 5.78 11.42
N ASN A 269 20.43 5.85 12.14
CA ASN A 269 20.34 6.42 13.47
C ASN A 269 20.31 5.32 14.53
N GLY A 270 21.21 5.42 15.51
CA GLY A 270 21.17 4.59 16.71
C GLY A 270 20.05 5.03 17.67
N THR A 271 19.84 4.23 18.71
CA THR A 271 18.87 4.53 19.78
C THR A 271 19.62 5.08 20.99
N SER A 272 19.21 6.23 21.51
CA SER A 272 19.71 6.81 22.77
C SER A 272 18.62 6.72 23.83
N ILE A 273 18.96 6.11 24.96
CA ILE A 273 18.05 5.85 26.08
C ILE A 273 18.63 6.52 27.32
N ILE A 274 17.79 7.27 28.05
CA ILE A 274 18.10 7.79 29.38
C ILE A 274 17.12 7.12 30.33
N PHE A 275 17.62 6.35 31.27
CA PHE A 275 16.79 5.66 32.26
C PHE A 275 16.42 6.60 33.42
N GLY A 276 15.13 6.66 33.76
CA GLY A 276 14.64 7.50 34.84
C GLY A 276 13.14 7.74 34.77
N THR A 277 12.61 8.53 35.66
CA THR A 277 11.18 8.87 35.78
C THR A 277 10.84 10.27 35.29
N GLY A 278 11.85 11.05 34.85
CA GLY A 278 11.66 12.39 34.30
C GLY A 278 11.06 12.42 32.91
N SER A 279 10.71 13.62 32.45
CA SER A 279 10.18 13.81 31.08
C SER A 279 11.22 13.35 30.03
N GLY A 280 10.79 12.50 29.08
CA GLY A 280 11.67 11.94 28.05
C GLY A 280 12.59 10.81 28.54
N GLN A 281 12.49 10.39 29.80
CA GLN A 281 13.23 9.25 30.34
C GLN A 281 12.41 7.96 30.29
N ILE A 282 13.11 6.85 30.35
CA ILE A 282 12.56 5.50 30.21
C ILE A 282 12.59 4.80 31.57
N SER A 283 11.43 4.37 32.06
CA SER A 283 11.29 3.61 33.29
C SER A 283 10.54 2.29 33.13
N THR A 284 9.86 2.09 31.97
CA THR A 284 9.04 0.89 31.72
C THR A 284 9.49 0.15 30.45
N LEU A 285 9.21 -1.15 30.39
CA LEU A 285 9.51 -1.98 29.22
C LEU A 285 8.78 -1.49 27.97
N ASN A 286 7.54 -1.01 28.11
CA ASN A 286 6.77 -0.48 26.98
C ASN A 286 7.43 0.79 26.38
N GLN A 287 7.87 1.72 27.25
CA GLN A 287 8.62 2.90 26.79
C GLN A 287 9.93 2.49 26.11
N LEU A 288 10.65 1.51 26.67
CA LEU A 288 11.90 1.00 26.10
C LEU A 288 11.64 0.42 24.69
N ASN A 289 10.62 -0.41 24.51
CA ASN A 289 10.28 -0.99 23.22
C ASN A 289 9.84 0.06 22.20
N THR A 290 9.18 1.12 22.63
CA THR A 290 8.79 2.22 21.73
C THR A 290 10.02 2.90 21.10
N VAL A 291 11.07 3.16 21.88
CA VAL A 291 12.29 3.78 21.32
C VAL A 291 13.20 2.80 20.58
N LEU A 292 13.18 1.52 20.95
CA LEU A 292 13.95 0.48 20.30
C LEU A 292 13.40 0.10 18.91
N ALA A 293 12.08 0.23 18.72
CA ALA A 293 11.40 -0.15 17.48
C ALA A 293 11.98 0.57 16.24
N ALA A 294 12.34 1.86 16.39
CA ALA A 294 12.94 2.66 15.31
C ALA A 294 14.31 2.11 14.84
N ASN A 295 14.99 1.31 15.67
CA ASN A 295 16.27 0.66 15.36
C ASN A 295 16.13 -0.86 15.13
N ASN A 296 14.90 -1.33 14.83
CA ASN A 296 14.57 -2.75 14.61
C ASN A 296 14.97 -3.66 15.79
N LEU A 297 14.84 -3.16 17.01
CA LEU A 297 15.13 -3.86 18.26
C LEU A 297 13.87 -4.01 19.09
N GLN A 298 13.87 -5.04 19.93
CA GLN A 298 12.87 -5.22 20.98
C GLN A 298 13.54 -5.71 22.25
N ALA A 299 12.98 -5.34 23.39
CA ALA A 299 13.43 -5.77 24.72
C ALA A 299 12.41 -6.68 25.40
N GLY A 300 12.92 -7.62 26.17
CA GLY A 300 12.17 -8.40 27.16
C GLY A 300 12.85 -8.29 28.51
N ILE A 301 12.16 -8.62 29.59
CA ILE A 301 12.73 -8.71 30.94
C ILE A 301 12.39 -10.07 31.55
N SER A 302 13.38 -10.72 32.14
CA SER A 302 13.20 -11.97 32.86
C SER A 302 12.68 -11.74 34.28
N PRO A 303 12.13 -12.77 34.95
CA PRO A 303 11.76 -12.68 36.37
C PRO A 303 12.94 -12.35 37.31
N SER A 304 14.17 -12.59 36.87
CA SER A 304 15.41 -12.23 37.58
C SER A 304 15.87 -10.79 37.33
N GLY A 305 15.09 -9.98 36.61
CA GLY A 305 15.44 -8.60 36.28
C GLY A 305 16.50 -8.44 35.19
N VAL A 306 16.75 -9.48 34.37
CA VAL A 306 17.64 -9.37 33.20
C VAL A 306 16.89 -8.77 32.05
N ILE A 307 17.34 -7.66 31.52
CA ILE A 307 16.82 -7.04 30.31
C ILE A 307 17.55 -7.66 29.12
N ASN A 308 16.81 -8.32 28.25
CA ASN A 308 17.33 -8.87 26.99
C ASN A 308 16.86 -7.98 25.83
N ILE A 309 17.80 -7.49 25.04
CA ILE A 309 17.53 -6.72 23.79
C ILE A 309 17.92 -7.61 22.61
N VAL A 310 17.00 -7.77 21.67
CA VAL A 310 17.16 -8.65 20.49
C VAL A 310 16.69 -7.93 19.24
N THR A 311 17.25 -8.27 18.07
CA THR A 311 16.75 -7.77 16.78
C THR A 311 15.33 -8.29 16.52
N THR A 312 14.49 -7.45 15.89
CA THR A 312 13.16 -7.86 15.41
C THR A 312 13.29 -8.82 14.22
N ASN A 313 12.17 -9.33 13.71
CA ASN A 313 12.16 -10.15 12.50
C ASN A 313 12.59 -9.36 11.26
N ASP A 314 12.44 -8.03 11.27
CA ASP A 314 12.84 -7.16 10.17
C ASP A 314 14.37 -7.01 10.07
N ALA A 315 15.07 -7.23 11.17
CA ALA A 315 16.53 -7.18 11.22
C ALA A 315 17.15 -8.51 11.69
N ALA A 316 16.48 -9.63 11.44
CA ALA A 316 16.93 -10.94 11.93
C ALA A 316 18.32 -11.33 11.40
N SER A 317 18.66 -10.91 10.18
CA SER A 317 19.97 -11.12 9.54
C SER A 317 21.06 -10.20 10.05
N SER A 318 20.73 -9.18 10.84
CA SER A 318 21.62 -8.10 11.22
C SER A 318 22.17 -8.25 12.63
N LYS A 319 23.38 -7.77 12.83
CA LYS A 319 24.00 -7.65 14.14
C LYS A 319 23.55 -6.34 14.81
N ILE A 320 23.23 -6.38 16.10
CA ILE A 320 22.97 -5.17 16.91
C ILE A 320 24.18 -4.24 16.84
N GLY A 321 23.94 -2.95 16.68
CA GLY A 321 24.99 -1.92 16.67
C GLY A 321 25.78 -1.86 17.97
N ALA A 322 26.88 -1.13 17.98
CA ALA A 322 27.73 -0.98 19.17
C ALA A 322 26.93 -0.41 20.34
N ILE A 323 27.17 -0.94 21.55
CA ILE A 323 26.50 -0.53 22.78
C ILE A 323 27.48 0.33 23.60
N THR A 324 27.04 1.54 23.96
CA THR A 324 27.82 2.52 24.72
C THR A 324 26.91 3.26 25.74
N GLY A 325 27.48 4.19 26.49
CA GLY A 325 26.76 4.98 27.50
C GLY A 325 27.18 4.65 28.92
N THR A 326 26.64 5.36 29.90
CA THR A 326 27.02 5.17 31.31
C THR A 326 26.57 3.82 31.86
N ALA A 327 25.48 3.25 31.33
CA ALA A 327 25.00 1.91 31.69
C ALA A 327 25.95 0.77 31.28
N THR A 328 26.99 1.05 30.46
CA THR A 328 28.02 0.09 30.06
C THR A 328 29.32 0.24 30.87
N GLY A 329 29.40 1.19 31.79
CA GLY A 329 30.58 1.40 32.66
C GLY A 329 30.88 0.21 33.58
N ALA A 330 32.01 0.22 34.19
CA ALA A 330 32.43 -0.85 35.11
C ALA A 330 31.38 -1.04 36.23
N GLY A 331 30.89 -2.26 36.40
CA GLY A 331 29.87 -2.61 37.38
C GLY A 331 28.42 -2.23 37.02
N ALA A 332 28.21 -1.57 35.88
CA ALA A 332 26.86 -1.23 35.40
C ALA A 332 26.16 -2.44 34.73
N ALA A 333 24.84 -2.37 34.59
CA ALA A 333 24.01 -3.49 34.14
C ALA A 333 24.35 -3.99 32.72
N PHE A 334 24.85 -3.14 31.84
CA PHE A 334 25.23 -3.48 30.45
C PHE A 334 26.75 -3.47 30.22
N ASN A 335 27.54 -3.65 31.30
CA ASN A 335 28.99 -3.63 31.21
C ASN A 335 29.56 -4.73 30.33
N GLY A 336 30.46 -4.35 29.43
CA GLY A 336 31.26 -5.30 28.62
C GLY A 336 30.47 -6.06 27.57
N LEU A 337 29.21 -5.68 27.28
CA LEU A 337 28.40 -6.39 26.30
C LEU A 337 28.84 -6.10 24.87
N VAL A 338 29.14 -7.16 24.14
CA VAL A 338 29.43 -7.13 22.71
C VAL A 338 28.34 -7.96 22.02
N PRO A 339 27.45 -7.34 21.20
CA PRO A 339 26.44 -8.10 20.51
C PRO A 339 27.06 -9.18 19.62
N PRO A 340 26.60 -10.44 19.70
CA PRO A 340 27.05 -11.50 18.79
C PRO A 340 26.41 -11.30 17.41
N ALA A 341 27.02 -11.84 16.35
CA ALA A 341 26.39 -11.99 15.06
C ALA A 341 25.20 -12.96 15.16
N PRO A 342 24.13 -12.75 14.36
CA PRO A 342 23.05 -13.73 14.28
C PRO A 342 23.57 -15.06 13.72
N VAL A 343 23.01 -16.17 14.17
CA VAL A 343 23.40 -17.52 13.72
C VAL A 343 22.43 -17.98 12.65
N ALA A 344 22.97 -18.39 11.49
CA ALA A 344 22.17 -18.92 10.40
C ALA A 344 21.46 -20.22 10.83
N ASP A 345 20.16 -20.32 10.50
CA ASP A 345 19.36 -21.54 10.66
C ASP A 345 19.21 -22.22 9.29
N PRO A 346 19.93 -23.31 9.03
CA PRO A 346 19.96 -23.95 7.71
C PRO A 346 18.58 -24.38 7.19
N ASP A 347 17.71 -24.89 8.05
CA ASP A 347 16.38 -25.39 7.65
C ASP A 347 15.45 -24.23 7.26
N SER A 348 15.45 -23.16 8.06
CA SER A 348 14.71 -21.95 7.73
C SER A 348 15.24 -21.27 6.48
N GLN A 349 16.56 -21.21 6.30
CA GLN A 349 17.17 -20.65 5.09
C GLN A 349 16.89 -21.50 3.85
N ALA A 350 16.89 -22.83 3.94
CA ALA A 350 16.51 -23.71 2.83
C ALA A 350 15.05 -23.50 2.42
N THR A 351 14.14 -23.40 3.39
CA THR A 351 12.72 -23.09 3.13
C THR A 351 12.55 -21.75 2.40
N ARG A 352 13.24 -20.71 2.86
CA ARG A 352 13.22 -19.38 2.25
C ARG A 352 13.88 -19.35 0.87
N ALA A 353 14.95 -20.12 0.65
CA ALA A 353 15.57 -20.31 -0.67
C ALA A 353 14.59 -20.97 -1.66
N GLY A 354 13.75 -21.92 -1.20
CA GLY A 354 12.68 -22.48 -1.99
C GLY A 354 11.64 -21.42 -2.43
N LEU A 355 11.28 -20.48 -1.54
CA LEU A 355 10.40 -19.37 -1.87
C LEU A 355 11.03 -18.37 -2.86
N VAL A 356 12.36 -18.12 -2.74
CA VAL A 356 13.12 -17.33 -3.74
C VAL A 356 13.04 -18.00 -5.12
N ALA A 357 13.24 -19.31 -5.20
CA ALA A 357 13.15 -20.04 -6.48
C ALA A 357 11.74 -19.96 -7.08
N GLN A 358 10.68 -20.13 -6.27
CA GLN A 358 9.30 -19.99 -6.72
C GLN A 358 9.01 -18.57 -7.20
N TYR A 359 9.44 -17.55 -6.47
CA TYR A 359 9.31 -16.15 -6.86
C TYR A 359 9.98 -15.88 -8.22
N ASN A 360 11.23 -16.29 -8.39
CA ASN A 360 11.97 -16.12 -9.65
C ASN A 360 11.30 -16.85 -10.83
N ASN A 361 10.72 -18.02 -10.60
CA ASN A 361 9.94 -18.71 -11.62
C ASN A 361 8.72 -17.90 -12.07
N VAL A 362 8.01 -17.28 -11.12
CA VAL A 362 6.88 -16.38 -11.45
C VAL A 362 7.37 -15.15 -12.22
N LEU A 363 8.50 -14.56 -11.85
CA LEU A 363 9.09 -13.44 -12.60
C LEU A 363 9.45 -13.83 -14.03
N ASN A 364 9.99 -15.03 -14.25
CA ASN A 364 10.25 -15.53 -15.62
C ASN A 364 8.95 -15.61 -16.41
N GLN A 365 7.84 -16.10 -15.82
CA GLN A 365 6.53 -16.13 -16.47
C GLN A 365 5.99 -14.71 -16.76
N ILE A 366 6.24 -13.74 -15.90
CA ILE A 366 5.89 -12.33 -16.17
C ILE A 366 6.62 -11.86 -17.44
N SER A 367 7.92 -12.12 -17.54
CA SER A 367 8.71 -11.71 -18.70
C SER A 367 8.24 -12.36 -20.01
N THR A 368 7.99 -13.68 -20.01
CA THR A 368 7.52 -14.40 -21.20
C THR A 368 6.10 -13.98 -21.57
N THR A 369 5.18 -13.87 -20.61
CA THR A 369 3.80 -13.43 -20.86
C THR A 369 3.74 -12.03 -21.48
N SER A 370 4.61 -11.11 -21.02
CA SER A 370 4.71 -9.78 -21.61
C SER A 370 5.16 -9.83 -23.09
N GLN A 371 6.07 -10.74 -23.44
CA GLN A 371 6.55 -10.93 -24.82
C GLN A 371 5.50 -11.61 -25.70
N ASP A 372 4.71 -12.53 -25.16
CA ASP A 372 3.72 -13.31 -25.90
C ASP A 372 2.43 -12.52 -26.18
N ALA A 373 2.20 -11.38 -25.53
CA ALA A 373 0.99 -10.57 -25.65
C ALA A 373 0.93 -9.76 -26.96
N SER A 374 1.33 -10.39 -28.08
CA SER A 374 1.36 -9.79 -29.41
C SER A 374 0.20 -10.27 -30.27
N PHE A 375 -0.25 -9.43 -31.19
CA PHE A 375 -1.17 -9.79 -32.27
C PHE A 375 -0.69 -9.14 -33.57
N ASN A 376 -0.60 -9.95 -34.63
CA ASN A 376 -0.15 -9.52 -35.98
C ASN A 376 1.18 -8.73 -35.97
N GLY A 377 2.13 -9.16 -35.10
CA GLY A 377 3.47 -8.55 -34.99
C GLY A 377 3.54 -7.27 -34.15
N ILE A 378 2.44 -6.81 -33.55
CA ILE A 378 2.41 -5.65 -32.66
C ILE A 378 2.18 -6.10 -31.21
N ASN A 379 3.04 -5.69 -30.31
CA ASN A 379 2.96 -5.95 -28.88
C ASN A 379 3.00 -4.66 -28.06
N LEU A 380 1.83 -4.19 -27.64
CA LEU A 380 1.70 -2.97 -26.83
C LEU A 380 2.31 -3.11 -25.42
N LEU A 381 2.51 -4.34 -24.92
CA LEU A 381 3.16 -4.59 -23.63
C LEU A 381 4.69 -4.68 -23.75
N ASN A 382 5.22 -4.58 -24.96
CA ASN A 382 6.65 -4.53 -25.24
C ASN A 382 7.10 -3.19 -25.86
N GLY A 383 6.24 -2.16 -25.80
CA GLY A 383 6.57 -0.80 -26.24
C GLY A 383 6.25 -0.48 -27.68
N ASP A 384 5.62 -1.39 -28.44
CA ASP A 384 5.21 -1.10 -29.82
C ASP A 384 4.09 -0.06 -29.86
N THR A 385 3.98 0.65 -30.99
CA THR A 385 2.94 1.66 -31.21
C THR A 385 1.89 1.16 -32.17
N LEU A 386 0.62 1.28 -31.82
CA LEU A 386 -0.52 1.03 -32.70
C LEU A 386 -1.05 2.37 -33.24
N LYS A 387 -1.00 2.54 -34.55
CA LYS A 387 -1.61 3.69 -35.25
C LYS A 387 -2.83 3.23 -36.02
N LEU A 388 -3.99 3.79 -35.70
CA LEU A 388 -5.25 3.53 -36.40
C LEU A 388 -5.68 4.77 -37.18
N THR A 389 -6.17 4.55 -38.40
CA THR A 389 -6.74 5.59 -39.28
C THR A 389 -8.22 5.31 -39.46
N PHE A 390 -9.07 6.33 -39.30
CA PHE A 390 -10.54 6.19 -39.30
C PHE A 390 -11.23 6.85 -40.50
N ASN A 391 -10.48 7.55 -41.36
CA ASN A 391 -11.05 8.19 -42.53
C ASN A 391 -10.11 8.09 -43.74
N GLU A 392 -10.70 8.16 -44.94
CA GLU A 392 -10.03 8.04 -46.23
C GLU A 392 -8.97 9.14 -46.48
N THR A 393 -9.07 10.26 -45.81
CA THR A 393 -8.10 11.37 -45.95
C THR A 393 -6.84 11.20 -45.10
N GLY A 394 -6.80 10.19 -44.20
CA GLY A 394 -5.69 9.94 -43.28
C GLY A 394 -5.54 10.96 -42.14
N LYS A 395 -6.45 11.93 -42.04
CA LYS A 395 -6.36 12.99 -41.01
C LYS A 395 -6.96 12.59 -39.68
N SER A 396 -7.90 11.64 -39.64
CA SER A 396 -8.49 11.11 -38.41
C SER A 396 -7.72 9.88 -37.97
N THR A 397 -6.83 10.03 -37.00
CA THR A 397 -5.97 8.97 -36.49
C THR A 397 -6.02 8.87 -34.98
N LEU A 398 -5.77 7.69 -34.43
CA LEU A 398 -5.50 7.43 -33.02
C LEU A 398 -4.16 6.70 -32.91
N ASN A 399 -3.24 7.27 -32.16
CA ASN A 399 -1.96 6.66 -31.84
C ASN A 399 -2.00 6.14 -30.40
N ILE A 400 -1.72 4.85 -30.22
CA ILE A 400 -1.66 4.19 -28.92
C ILE A 400 -0.22 3.72 -28.75
N ASN A 401 0.51 4.36 -27.84
CA ASN A 401 1.88 4.01 -27.54
C ASN A 401 1.87 2.87 -26.52
N GLY A 402 2.54 1.79 -26.81
CA GLY A 402 2.74 0.70 -25.87
C GLY A 402 3.74 1.05 -24.78
N VAL A 403 3.70 0.29 -23.71
CA VAL A 403 4.60 0.40 -22.55
C VAL A 403 5.29 -0.95 -22.36
N THR A 404 6.60 -0.91 -22.03
CA THR A 404 7.34 -2.15 -21.79
C THR A 404 7.07 -2.66 -20.37
N TYR A 405 6.36 -3.78 -20.26
CA TYR A 405 6.02 -4.46 -19.00
C TYR A 405 6.84 -5.73 -18.76
N ASN A 406 8.14 -5.68 -19.04
CA ASN A 406 9.10 -6.67 -18.58
C ASN A 406 9.45 -6.41 -17.09
N LEU A 407 10.36 -7.20 -16.51
CA LEU A 407 10.75 -7.07 -15.11
C LEU A 407 11.25 -5.66 -14.78
N ALA A 408 12.10 -5.08 -15.62
CA ALA A 408 12.64 -3.74 -15.41
C ALA A 408 11.54 -2.67 -15.51
N GLY A 409 10.63 -2.77 -16.50
CA GLY A 409 9.51 -1.86 -16.66
C GLY A 409 8.49 -1.90 -15.51
N LEU A 410 8.38 -3.06 -14.84
CA LEU A 410 7.58 -3.23 -13.63
C LEU A 410 8.33 -2.87 -12.34
N GLY A 411 9.62 -2.54 -12.42
CA GLY A 411 10.47 -2.30 -11.24
C GLY A 411 10.68 -3.55 -10.38
N LEU A 412 10.65 -4.74 -10.98
CA LEU A 412 10.84 -6.02 -10.33
C LEU A 412 12.25 -6.56 -10.63
N ALA A 413 12.86 -7.19 -9.61
CA ALA A 413 14.17 -7.81 -9.74
C ALA A 413 14.11 -9.28 -9.29
N THR A 414 14.95 -10.11 -9.90
CA THR A 414 15.20 -11.48 -9.44
C THR A 414 15.90 -11.45 -8.09
N LEU A 415 15.58 -12.41 -7.25
CA LEU A 415 16.14 -12.57 -5.91
C LEU A 415 17.23 -13.64 -5.89
N THR A 416 18.17 -13.49 -4.96
CA THR A 416 19.27 -14.44 -4.75
C THR A 416 19.04 -15.23 -3.46
N ALA A 417 19.04 -16.55 -3.55
CA ALA A 417 18.96 -17.42 -2.39
C ALA A 417 20.19 -17.20 -1.48
N GLY A 418 19.94 -17.14 -0.17
CA GLY A 418 21.01 -16.88 0.81
C GLY A 418 21.30 -15.40 1.08
N THR A 419 20.72 -14.47 0.31
CA THR A 419 20.81 -13.01 0.53
C THR A 419 19.46 -12.36 0.66
N ASP A 420 18.49 -12.78 -0.16
CA ASP A 420 17.13 -12.23 -0.15
C ASP A 420 16.17 -13.13 0.64
N PHE A 421 15.08 -12.54 1.11
CA PHE A 421 14.06 -13.20 1.94
C PHE A 421 14.59 -13.77 3.27
N LEU A 422 15.77 -13.35 3.74
CA LEU A 422 16.33 -13.84 5.01
C LEU A 422 15.62 -13.27 6.25
N ASP A 423 15.07 -12.09 6.14
CA ASP A 423 14.31 -11.37 7.17
C ASP A 423 13.00 -10.81 6.63
N SER A 424 12.18 -10.21 7.50
CA SER A 424 10.90 -9.66 7.09
C SER A 424 11.04 -8.34 6.31
N ASN A 425 12.12 -7.58 6.53
CA ASN A 425 12.33 -6.32 5.81
C ASN A 425 12.57 -6.56 4.31
N SER A 426 13.37 -7.56 3.96
CA SER A 426 13.61 -7.92 2.55
C SER A 426 12.32 -8.36 1.86
N ALA A 427 11.45 -9.12 2.55
CA ALA A 427 10.15 -9.49 2.03
C ALA A 427 9.20 -8.28 1.86
N ASN A 428 9.18 -7.35 2.82
CA ASN A 428 8.37 -6.14 2.76
C ASN A 428 8.82 -5.20 1.63
N THR A 429 10.11 -5.12 1.36
CA THR A 429 10.67 -4.35 0.23
C THR A 429 10.16 -4.91 -1.10
N VAL A 430 10.20 -6.24 -1.27
CA VAL A 430 9.67 -6.91 -2.47
C VAL A 430 8.16 -6.70 -2.60
N LEU A 431 7.40 -6.80 -1.51
CA LEU A 431 5.95 -6.53 -1.49
C LEU A 431 5.64 -5.09 -1.92
N THR A 432 6.45 -4.13 -1.51
CA THR A 432 6.32 -2.72 -1.92
C THR A 432 6.49 -2.58 -3.43
N SER A 433 7.52 -3.20 -4.01
CA SER A 433 7.76 -3.21 -5.46
C SER A 433 6.62 -3.89 -6.23
N LEU A 434 6.12 -5.03 -5.73
CA LEU A 434 4.99 -5.74 -6.33
C LEU A 434 3.67 -4.93 -6.26
N ASN A 435 3.45 -4.16 -5.18
CA ASN A 435 2.30 -3.25 -5.08
C ASN A 435 2.39 -2.12 -6.11
N ALA A 436 3.57 -1.55 -6.31
CA ALA A 436 3.81 -0.54 -7.33
C ALA A 436 3.57 -1.12 -8.75
N ALA A 437 4.10 -2.32 -9.04
CA ALA A 437 3.86 -3.04 -10.30
C ALA A 437 2.36 -3.30 -10.54
N SER A 438 1.64 -3.78 -9.52
CA SER A 438 0.18 -4.00 -9.60
C SER A 438 -0.59 -2.71 -9.89
N THR A 439 -0.18 -1.59 -9.29
CA THR A 439 -0.79 -0.27 -9.54
C THR A 439 -0.53 0.21 -10.97
N SER A 440 0.69 0.06 -11.47
CA SER A 440 1.06 0.39 -12.85
C SER A 440 0.25 -0.42 -13.87
N LEU A 441 0.15 -1.75 -13.68
CA LEU A 441 -0.65 -2.63 -14.54
C LEU A 441 -2.14 -2.25 -14.55
N ARG A 442 -2.72 -1.89 -13.40
CA ARG A 442 -4.12 -1.45 -13.32
C ARG A 442 -4.35 -0.13 -14.05
N SER A 443 -3.42 0.81 -13.93
CA SER A 443 -3.48 2.07 -14.66
C SER A 443 -3.48 1.85 -16.17
N GLU A 444 -2.58 1.00 -16.66
CA GLU A 444 -2.52 0.66 -18.08
C GLU A 444 -3.73 -0.11 -18.57
N ALA A 445 -4.24 -1.07 -17.79
CA ALA A 445 -5.49 -1.77 -18.12
C ALA A 445 -6.65 -0.78 -18.33
N SER A 446 -6.74 0.25 -17.48
CA SER A 446 -7.74 1.31 -17.64
C SER A 446 -7.53 2.14 -18.91
N SER A 447 -6.28 2.48 -19.23
CA SER A 447 -5.90 3.21 -20.45
C SER A 447 -6.25 2.42 -21.71
N LEU A 448 -5.83 1.15 -21.79
CA LEU A 448 -6.14 0.29 -22.91
C LEU A 448 -7.64 0.00 -23.04
N GLY A 449 -8.36 -0.15 -21.91
CA GLY A 449 -9.81 -0.30 -21.90
C GLY A 449 -10.53 0.92 -22.49
N SER A 450 -10.08 2.11 -22.12
CA SER A 450 -10.59 3.38 -22.69
C SER A 450 -10.30 3.48 -24.19
N ASN A 451 -9.08 3.16 -24.62
CA ASN A 451 -8.70 3.15 -26.02
C ASN A 451 -9.51 2.14 -26.83
N LEU A 452 -9.73 0.94 -26.29
CA LEU A 452 -10.57 -0.08 -26.91
C LEU A 452 -12.00 0.42 -27.11
N SER A 453 -12.59 1.07 -26.10
CA SER A 453 -13.93 1.65 -26.21
C SER A 453 -14.00 2.73 -27.29
N ILE A 454 -13.00 3.61 -27.37
CA ILE A 454 -12.90 4.65 -28.40
C ILE A 454 -12.85 4.00 -29.79
N VAL A 455 -12.03 2.97 -29.98
CA VAL A 455 -11.88 2.28 -31.26
C VAL A 455 -13.17 1.58 -31.67
N GLN A 456 -13.87 0.93 -30.74
CA GLN A 456 -15.17 0.30 -30.99
C GLN A 456 -16.24 1.32 -31.40
N ILE A 457 -16.33 2.44 -30.71
CA ILE A 457 -17.26 3.52 -31.08
C ILE A 457 -16.96 4.05 -32.48
N ARG A 458 -15.67 4.20 -32.83
CA ARG A 458 -15.23 4.65 -34.15
C ARG A 458 -15.54 3.60 -35.24
N GLN A 459 -15.38 2.33 -34.92
CA GLN A 459 -15.72 1.23 -35.83
C GLN A 459 -17.24 1.25 -36.14
N ASP A 460 -18.07 1.39 -35.13
CA ASP A 460 -19.51 1.44 -35.32
C ASP A 460 -19.96 2.69 -36.06
N PHE A 461 -19.34 3.84 -35.77
CA PHE A 461 -19.56 5.06 -36.57
C PHE A 461 -19.21 4.85 -38.05
N SER A 462 -18.07 4.22 -38.36
CA SER A 462 -17.65 3.95 -39.74
C SER A 462 -18.63 3.01 -40.45
N LYS A 463 -19.11 1.95 -39.80
CA LYS A 463 -20.15 1.06 -40.33
C LYS A 463 -21.43 1.83 -40.66
N ASN A 464 -21.89 2.66 -39.74
CA ASN A 464 -23.10 3.47 -39.94
C ASN A 464 -22.91 4.48 -41.08
N LEU A 465 -21.73 5.10 -41.18
CA LEU A 465 -21.42 6.03 -42.25
C LEU A 465 -21.42 5.35 -43.62
N ILE A 466 -20.84 4.13 -43.76
CA ILE A 466 -20.92 3.34 -44.96
C ILE A 466 -22.38 3.12 -45.38
N ASN A 467 -23.26 2.72 -44.45
CA ASN A 467 -24.68 2.50 -44.75
C ASN A 467 -25.35 3.80 -45.22
N VAL A 468 -25.03 4.95 -44.63
CA VAL A 468 -25.57 6.25 -45.08
C VAL A 468 -25.09 6.59 -46.48
N LEU A 469 -23.80 6.38 -46.77
CA LEU A 469 -23.24 6.66 -48.10
C LEU A 469 -23.83 5.75 -49.17
N GLN A 470 -23.97 4.44 -48.92
CA GLN A 470 -24.59 3.48 -49.82
C GLN A 470 -26.08 3.78 -50.03
N THR A 471 -26.82 4.12 -48.95
CA THR A 471 -28.20 4.53 -49.09
C THR A 471 -28.32 5.83 -49.90
N GLY A 472 -27.44 6.79 -49.68
CA GLY A 472 -27.37 8.03 -50.48
C GLY A 472 -27.08 7.75 -51.97
N SER A 473 -26.14 6.88 -52.27
CA SER A 473 -25.84 6.41 -53.65
C SER A 473 -27.03 5.74 -54.26
N ALA A 474 -27.68 4.83 -53.52
CA ALA A 474 -28.86 4.11 -53.96
C ALA A 474 -30.03 5.08 -54.29
N ASN A 475 -30.33 6.04 -53.46
CA ASN A 475 -31.40 7.04 -53.67
C ASN A 475 -31.19 7.88 -54.94
N LEU A 476 -29.93 8.13 -55.30
CA LEU A 476 -29.59 8.87 -56.52
C LEU A 476 -29.75 8.01 -57.79
N THR A 477 -29.51 6.71 -57.70
CA THR A 477 -29.36 5.82 -58.89
C THR A 477 -30.45 4.78 -59.03
N LEU A 478 -31.09 4.30 -57.94
CA LEU A 478 -32.12 3.26 -58.01
C LEU A 478 -33.37 3.73 -58.70
N ALA A 479 -33.93 2.84 -59.49
CA ALA A 479 -35.25 3.00 -60.09
C ALA A 479 -36.34 2.46 -59.15
N ASP A 480 -37.54 3.06 -59.21
CA ASP A 480 -38.71 2.43 -58.63
C ASP A 480 -39.16 1.31 -59.59
N THR A 481 -38.93 0.07 -59.21
CA THR A 481 -39.21 -1.12 -60.06
C THR A 481 -40.67 -1.25 -60.35
N ASN A 482 -41.58 -0.77 -59.50
CA ASN A 482 -43.02 -0.80 -59.76
C ASN A 482 -43.41 0.24 -60.80
N GLU A 483 -42.86 1.44 -60.75
CA GLU A 483 -43.05 2.50 -61.74
C GLU A 483 -42.48 2.09 -63.09
N GLU A 484 -41.25 1.57 -63.14
CA GLU A 484 -40.62 1.14 -64.38
C GLU A 484 -41.30 -0.10 -64.97
N ALA A 485 -41.83 -1.03 -64.15
CA ALA A 485 -42.66 -2.13 -64.64
C ALA A 485 -43.98 -1.67 -65.27
N ALA A 486 -44.66 -0.73 -64.63
CA ALA A 486 -45.89 -0.12 -65.15
C ALA A 486 -45.60 0.64 -66.45
N ASN A 487 -44.53 1.43 -66.50
CA ASN A 487 -44.07 2.15 -67.71
C ASN A 487 -43.72 1.19 -68.84
N SER A 488 -43.02 0.09 -68.57
CA SER A 488 -42.68 -0.95 -69.54
C SER A 488 -43.94 -1.56 -70.16
N GLN A 489 -44.94 -1.92 -69.35
CA GLN A 489 -46.20 -2.44 -69.79
C GLN A 489 -46.98 -1.43 -70.64
N ALA A 490 -47.05 -0.17 -70.22
CA ALA A 490 -47.70 0.92 -70.94
C ALA A 490 -47.04 1.19 -72.30
N LEU A 491 -45.69 1.22 -72.34
CA LEU A 491 -44.91 1.42 -73.56
C LEU A 491 -45.04 0.25 -74.53
N SER A 492 -45.06 -1.00 -74.02
CA SER A 492 -45.33 -2.22 -74.86
C SER A 492 -46.70 -2.19 -75.50
N THR A 493 -47.71 -1.78 -74.70
CA THR A 493 -49.08 -1.56 -75.23
C THR A 493 -49.08 -0.47 -76.32
N ARG A 494 -48.42 0.66 -76.01
CA ARG A 494 -48.31 1.78 -76.98
C ARG A 494 -47.59 1.40 -78.27
N GLN A 495 -46.52 0.58 -78.20
CA GLN A 495 -45.82 0.03 -79.33
C GLN A 495 -46.71 -0.86 -80.19
N SER A 496 -47.50 -1.73 -79.56
CA SER A 496 -48.49 -2.59 -80.22
C SER A 496 -49.54 -1.79 -80.99
N ILE A 497 -50.05 -0.73 -80.35
CA ILE A 497 -51.02 0.20 -80.98
C ILE A 497 -50.36 0.92 -82.16
N ALA A 498 -49.14 1.44 -81.96
CA ALA A 498 -48.43 2.14 -83.05
C ALA A 498 -48.12 1.25 -84.28
N VAL A 499 -47.75 -0.01 -84.04
CA VAL A 499 -47.56 -1.03 -85.13
C VAL A 499 -48.90 -1.26 -85.82
N SER A 500 -49.99 -1.41 -85.09
CA SER A 500 -51.34 -1.61 -85.68
C SER A 500 -51.81 -0.39 -86.47
N ALA A 501 -51.54 0.80 -85.98
CA ALA A 501 -51.85 2.07 -86.66
C ALA A 501 -51.01 2.22 -87.97
N LEU A 502 -49.75 1.84 -87.92
CA LEU A 502 -48.88 1.81 -89.12
C LEU A 502 -49.33 0.83 -90.15
N ALA A 503 -49.76 -0.39 -89.77
CA ALA A 503 -50.32 -1.40 -90.64
C ALA A 503 -51.62 -0.89 -91.32
N LEU A 504 -52.50 -0.26 -90.51
CA LEU A 504 -53.75 0.29 -91.07
C LEU A 504 -53.49 1.48 -92.00
N SER A 505 -52.50 2.34 -91.69
CA SER A 505 -52.11 3.43 -92.58
C SER A 505 -51.51 2.91 -93.94
N ASN A 506 -50.70 1.84 -93.87
CA ASN A 506 -50.20 1.20 -95.08
C ASN A 506 -51.29 0.51 -95.91
N GLN A 507 -52.27 -0.12 -95.28
CA GLN A 507 -53.42 -0.71 -95.94
C GLN A 507 -54.31 0.38 -96.59
N SER A 508 -54.55 1.52 -95.92
CA SER A 508 -55.23 2.65 -96.51
C SER A 508 -54.51 3.20 -97.74
N GLN A 509 -53.18 3.28 -97.74
CA GLN A 509 -52.42 3.66 -98.95
C GLN A 509 -52.51 2.66 -100.11
N GLN A 510 -52.52 1.39 -99.78
CA GLN A 510 -52.70 0.32 -100.83
C GLN A 510 -54.10 0.42 -101.43
N SER A 511 -55.15 0.68 -100.64
CA SER A 511 -56.53 0.86 -101.15
C SER A 511 -56.66 2.12 -102.04
N VAL A 512 -56.00 3.25 -101.65
CA VAL A 512 -55.95 4.44 -102.51
C VAL A 512 -55.18 4.20 -103.82
N LEU A 513 -54.09 3.44 -103.77
CA LEU A 513 -53.35 3.01 -104.97
C LEU A 513 -54.13 2.05 -105.86
N GLN A 514 -55.02 1.21 -105.33
CA GLN A 514 -55.95 0.34 -106.05
C GLN A 514 -57.09 1.11 -106.67
N LEU A 515 -57.51 2.24 -106.07
CA LEU A 515 -58.56 3.11 -106.66
C LEU A 515 -58.03 4.02 -107.79
N LEU A 516 -56.72 4.20 -107.91
CA LEU A 516 -56.03 5.01 -108.92
C LEU A 516 -55.52 4.17 -110.11
N ARG A 517 -55.75 2.85 -110.10
CA ARG A 517 -55.52 1.96 -111.19
C ARG A 517 -56.81 1.67 -111.94
#